data_15cbf921b498aadd064b7271c808528b
#
_entry.id   15cbf921b498aadd064b7271c808528b
#
_cell.length_a   1.000
_cell.length_b   1.000
_cell.length_c   1.000
_cell.angle_alpha   90.00
_cell.angle_beta   90.00
_cell.angle_gamma   90.00
#
_symmetry.space_group_name_H-M   'P 1'
#
loop_
_entity.id
_entity.type
_entity.pdbx_description
1 polymer ?
#
loop_
_entity_poly.entity_id
_entity_poly.type
_entity_poly.pdbx_seq_one_letter_code
_entity_poly.pdbx_strand_id
1 'polypeptide(L)'
;MKVKLDKVCKRIYAGGDVPKGRYSTVMTSEYTVPIYANAEKDDGLYGYTDTARENELSITVAARGTIGFTAIRREPFLPVVRLITVVPDLSKVSERYLYYALKNCKPASSGTSIPQLTVPDIKKNEIELYSLPVQEKIADKLDVVVRIIALRQQELQRLDDLVKARFVELFGNPISNPMKWDTYQLEECLERIDNGKSFICADKPRAGDTPAILKLSAATYGDYRPNENKALLDESLFVESAEVHAGDLLFTRKNTPELVGTAAYVQNTPPKLMMPDLIFRLVPNEKVNAVFLWQLINCKEFRPVIQAISGGSAKSMSNISKERLGKIKVIC
;
A
#
# COMPACT_ATOMS: atom_id res chain seq x y z
N MET A 1 14.72 -2.24 -32.88
CA MET A 1 15.04 -3.70 -33.03
C MET A 1 14.91 -4.36 -31.67
N LYS A 2 14.17 -5.44 -31.56
CA LYS A 2 14.07 -6.21 -30.29
C LYS A 2 15.32 -7.03 -30.06
N VAL A 3 15.87 -6.93 -28.86
CA VAL A 3 17.05 -7.69 -28.43
C VAL A 3 16.83 -8.24 -27.03
N LYS A 4 17.40 -9.40 -26.73
CA LYS A 4 17.39 -9.97 -25.38
C LYS A 4 18.34 -9.19 -24.47
N LEU A 5 18.01 -9.09 -23.19
CA LEU A 5 18.80 -8.35 -22.21
C LEU A 5 20.24 -8.88 -22.08
N ASP A 6 20.45 -10.19 -22.26
CA ASP A 6 21.80 -10.80 -22.24
C ASP A 6 22.76 -10.26 -23.33
N LYS A 7 22.23 -9.68 -24.43
CA LYS A 7 23.02 -9.12 -25.53
C LYS A 7 23.51 -7.70 -25.29
N VAL A 8 22.89 -7.00 -24.36
CA VAL A 8 23.18 -5.61 -24.00
C VAL A 8 23.78 -5.45 -22.60
N CYS A 9 24.05 -6.55 -21.93
CA CYS A 9 24.66 -6.57 -20.61
C CYS A 9 25.98 -7.34 -20.64
N LYS A 10 26.99 -6.86 -19.90
CA LYS A 10 28.27 -7.56 -19.72
C LYS A 10 28.07 -8.86 -18.93
N ARG A 11 27.28 -8.80 -17.85
CA ARG A 11 26.95 -9.95 -17.01
C ARG A 11 25.63 -9.76 -16.26
N ILE A 12 24.96 -10.86 -16.00
CA ILE A 12 23.73 -10.95 -15.19
C ILE A 12 23.90 -12.12 -14.26
N TYR A 13 23.82 -11.90 -12.94
CA TYR A 13 24.04 -12.95 -11.94
C TYR A 13 23.20 -12.69 -10.68
N ALA A 14 23.08 -13.71 -9.83
CA ALA A 14 22.41 -13.61 -8.53
C ALA A 14 23.44 -13.44 -7.39
N GLY A 15 23.06 -12.66 -6.39
CA GLY A 15 23.82 -12.49 -5.16
C GLY A 15 24.00 -13.80 -4.37
N GLY A 16 25.01 -13.83 -3.52
CA GLY A 16 25.35 -14.96 -2.66
C GLY A 16 24.67 -14.90 -1.29
N ASP A 17 25.28 -15.59 -0.34
CA ASP A 17 24.85 -15.54 1.05
C ASP A 17 25.44 -14.32 1.79
N VAL A 18 24.80 -13.95 2.89
CA VAL A 18 25.32 -12.91 3.78
C VAL A 18 26.61 -13.43 4.45
N PRO A 19 27.71 -12.65 4.48
CA PRO A 19 28.96 -13.07 5.08
C PRO A 19 28.81 -13.30 6.58
N LYS A 20 29.07 -14.52 7.04
CA LYS A 20 28.96 -14.85 8.47
C LYS A 20 30.06 -14.15 9.27
N GLY A 21 29.66 -13.35 10.27
CA GLY A 21 30.59 -12.70 11.22
C GLY A 21 31.44 -11.57 10.63
N ARG A 22 31.24 -11.18 9.35
CA ARG A 22 31.98 -10.10 8.67
C ARG A 22 31.02 -9.06 8.10
N TYR A 23 30.08 -8.61 8.90
CA TYR A 23 29.16 -7.52 8.54
C TYR A 23 28.62 -6.83 9.79
N SER A 24 28.13 -5.62 9.59
CA SER A 24 27.38 -4.82 10.58
C SER A 24 26.11 -4.27 9.97
N THR A 25 25.07 -4.06 10.77
CA THR A 25 23.83 -3.37 10.33
C THR A 25 24.00 -1.86 10.18
N VAL A 26 25.06 -1.30 10.76
CA VAL A 26 25.42 0.12 10.65
C VAL A 26 26.82 0.23 10.05
N MET A 27 27.09 1.33 9.36
CA MET A 27 28.42 1.60 8.81
C MET A 27 29.42 1.81 9.95
N THR A 28 30.59 1.20 9.84
CA THR A 28 31.71 1.33 10.79
C THR A 28 32.98 1.66 10.02
N SER A 29 34.08 1.91 10.73
CA SER A 29 35.39 2.12 10.10
C SER A 29 35.93 0.89 9.37
N GLU A 30 35.51 -0.31 9.77
CA GLU A 30 35.92 -1.59 9.17
C GLU A 30 34.95 -2.04 8.06
N TYR A 31 33.65 -1.83 8.26
CA TYR A 31 32.59 -2.26 7.34
C TYR A 31 31.96 -1.04 6.66
N THR A 32 32.47 -0.70 5.47
CA THR A 32 32.07 0.49 4.70
C THR A 32 31.34 0.15 3.41
N VAL A 33 31.48 -1.08 2.93
CA VAL A 33 30.88 -1.55 1.67
C VAL A 33 29.44 -1.96 1.91
N PRO A 34 28.43 -1.35 1.25
CA PRO A 34 27.05 -1.68 1.45
C PRO A 34 26.72 -3.10 0.96
N ILE A 35 25.87 -3.77 1.70
CA ILE A 35 25.26 -5.05 1.37
C ILE A 35 23.82 -4.78 0.94
N TYR A 36 23.44 -5.18 -0.26
CA TYR A 36 22.07 -5.06 -0.77
C TYR A 36 21.37 -6.41 -0.89
N ALA A 37 20.11 -6.47 -0.47
CA ALA A 37 19.24 -7.64 -0.50
C ALA A 37 17.91 -7.37 -1.23
N ASN A 38 17.01 -8.37 -1.26
CA ASN A 38 15.70 -8.28 -1.90
C ASN A 38 14.71 -7.49 -1.04
N ALA A 39 14.83 -6.18 -0.96
CA ALA A 39 13.91 -5.29 -0.26
C ALA A 39 13.77 -3.97 -1.01
N GLU A 40 12.61 -3.32 -0.87
CA GLU A 40 12.38 -1.94 -1.31
C GLU A 40 12.69 -0.95 -0.18
N LYS A 41 12.38 -1.36 1.06
CA LYS A 41 12.68 -0.55 2.24
C LYS A 41 14.18 -0.25 2.31
N ASP A 42 14.52 0.99 2.62
CA ASP A 42 15.88 1.50 2.71
C ASP A 42 16.71 1.20 1.43
N ASP A 43 16.04 1.23 0.28
CA ASP A 43 16.61 0.93 -1.03
C ASP A 43 17.31 -0.45 -1.10
N GLY A 44 16.86 -1.40 -0.28
CA GLY A 44 17.41 -2.76 -0.18
C GLY A 44 18.69 -2.87 0.66
N LEU A 45 19.10 -1.83 1.36
CA LEU A 45 20.26 -1.86 2.24
C LEU A 45 20.03 -2.86 3.39
N TYR A 46 20.89 -3.86 3.48
CA TYR A 46 20.88 -4.88 4.53
C TYR A 46 21.89 -4.59 5.65
N GLY A 47 23.01 -3.97 5.32
CA GLY A 47 24.10 -3.66 6.22
C GLY A 47 25.37 -3.33 5.45
N TYR A 48 26.51 -3.48 6.10
CA TYR A 48 27.82 -3.15 5.56
C TYR A 48 28.83 -4.26 5.81
N THR A 49 29.81 -4.42 4.91
CA THR A 49 30.92 -5.38 5.00
C THR A 49 32.24 -4.72 4.57
N ASP A 50 33.31 -5.48 4.59
CA ASP A 50 34.65 -5.06 4.17
C ASP A 50 34.98 -5.40 2.72
N THR A 51 34.12 -6.20 2.04
CA THR A 51 34.44 -6.75 0.72
C THR A 51 33.28 -6.55 -0.27
N ALA A 52 33.56 -5.88 -1.38
CA ALA A 52 32.63 -5.76 -2.50
C ALA A 52 32.76 -6.98 -3.44
N ARG A 53 31.66 -7.41 -4.01
CA ARG A 53 31.64 -8.37 -5.11
C ARG A 53 31.41 -7.69 -6.46
N GLU A 54 30.70 -6.55 -6.47
CA GLU A 54 30.44 -5.75 -7.64
C GLU A 54 31.09 -4.39 -7.49
N ASN A 55 31.87 -3.99 -8.48
CA ASN A 55 32.61 -2.73 -8.49
C ASN A 55 32.24 -1.84 -9.68
N GLU A 56 31.47 -2.36 -10.64
CA GLU A 56 31.01 -1.60 -11.79
C GLU A 56 29.59 -1.08 -11.55
N LEU A 57 29.25 0.02 -12.26
CA LEU A 57 27.87 0.47 -12.33
C LEU A 57 26.97 -0.71 -12.68
N SER A 58 25.95 -0.93 -11.88
CA SER A 58 25.02 -2.03 -12.05
C SER A 58 23.58 -1.64 -11.68
N ILE A 59 22.65 -2.46 -12.12
CA ILE A 59 21.25 -2.35 -11.77
C ILE A 59 20.87 -3.61 -11.00
N THR A 60 20.34 -3.44 -9.79
CA THR A 60 19.85 -4.55 -8.99
C THR A 60 18.35 -4.74 -9.16
N VAL A 61 17.89 -5.99 -9.20
CA VAL A 61 16.48 -6.35 -9.32
C VAL A 61 16.13 -7.36 -8.23
N ALA A 62 15.15 -7.04 -7.39
CA ALA A 62 14.68 -7.94 -6.36
C ALA A 62 13.98 -9.15 -6.95
N ALA A 63 14.48 -10.34 -6.60
CA ALA A 63 13.99 -11.62 -7.09
C ALA A 63 12.87 -12.21 -6.25
N ARG A 64 12.70 -11.76 -5.00
CA ARG A 64 11.73 -12.24 -4.00
C ARG A 64 11.24 -11.08 -3.14
N GLY A 65 10.16 -11.28 -2.38
CA GLY A 65 9.56 -10.24 -1.55
C GLY A 65 8.94 -9.16 -2.44
N THR A 66 9.57 -8.00 -2.54
CA THR A 66 9.19 -6.91 -3.46
C THR A 66 9.71 -7.18 -4.87
N ILE A 67 9.22 -8.27 -5.50
CA ILE A 67 9.67 -8.72 -6.82
C ILE A 67 9.62 -7.58 -7.84
N GLY A 68 10.74 -7.37 -8.55
CA GLY A 68 10.86 -6.34 -9.58
C GLY A 68 11.27 -4.97 -9.04
N PHE A 69 11.44 -4.79 -7.72
CA PHE A 69 12.08 -3.59 -7.21
C PHE A 69 13.48 -3.47 -7.83
N THR A 70 13.75 -2.32 -8.46
CA THR A 70 14.94 -2.10 -9.28
C THR A 70 15.63 -0.83 -8.83
N ALA A 71 16.96 -0.90 -8.65
CA ALA A 71 17.79 0.24 -8.24
C ALA A 71 19.11 0.30 -9.02
N ILE A 72 19.58 1.51 -9.32
CA ILE A 72 20.90 1.76 -9.93
C ILE A 72 21.95 1.84 -8.82
N ARG A 73 23.02 1.07 -8.93
CA ARG A 73 24.16 1.06 -7.99
C ARG A 73 25.40 1.61 -8.66
N ARG A 74 25.94 2.68 -8.12
CA ARG A 74 27.12 3.36 -8.68
C ARG A 74 28.39 3.14 -7.85
N GLU A 75 28.23 2.68 -6.61
CA GLU A 75 29.26 2.38 -5.65
C GLU A 75 29.58 0.87 -5.62
N PRO A 76 30.77 0.46 -5.19
CA PRO A 76 31.07 -0.94 -4.91
C PRO A 76 30.11 -1.51 -3.84
N PHE A 77 29.59 -2.72 -4.05
CA PHE A 77 28.64 -3.35 -3.12
C PHE A 77 28.71 -4.88 -3.13
N LEU A 78 28.09 -5.49 -2.12
CA LEU A 78 27.89 -6.93 -2.02
C LEU A 78 26.41 -7.28 -2.21
N PRO A 79 26.00 -7.91 -3.34
CA PRO A 79 24.64 -8.42 -3.51
C PRO A 79 24.48 -9.75 -2.76
N VAL A 80 23.42 -9.86 -1.94
CA VAL A 80 23.14 -11.06 -1.15
C VAL A 80 21.70 -11.56 -1.36
N VAL A 81 21.39 -12.73 -0.78
CA VAL A 81 20.04 -13.34 -0.77
C VAL A 81 19.45 -13.44 -2.17
N ARG A 82 20.30 -13.78 -3.16
CA ARG A 82 19.93 -13.94 -4.58
C ARG A 82 19.39 -12.65 -5.26
N LEU A 83 19.73 -11.47 -4.74
CA LEU A 83 19.49 -10.22 -5.44
C LEU A 83 20.10 -10.27 -6.84
N ILE A 84 19.30 -10.06 -7.89
CA ILE A 84 19.80 -10.13 -9.26
C ILE A 84 20.57 -8.84 -9.56
N THR A 85 21.81 -8.98 -10.01
CA THR A 85 22.69 -7.89 -10.41
C THR A 85 22.89 -7.94 -11.94
N VAL A 86 22.63 -6.82 -12.60
CA VAL A 86 22.72 -6.64 -14.04
C VAL A 86 23.76 -5.55 -14.30
N VAL A 87 24.88 -5.92 -14.93
CA VAL A 87 25.94 -4.99 -15.34
C VAL A 87 25.74 -4.64 -16.81
N PRO A 88 25.39 -3.37 -17.15
CA PRO A 88 25.14 -2.97 -18.53
C PRO A 88 26.42 -2.93 -19.37
N ASP A 89 26.30 -3.17 -20.66
CA ASP A 89 27.28 -2.73 -21.64
C ASP A 89 26.92 -1.30 -22.09
N LEU A 90 27.55 -0.31 -21.46
CA LEU A 90 27.24 1.10 -21.68
C LEU A 90 27.53 1.58 -23.11
N SER A 91 28.25 0.78 -23.92
CA SER A 91 28.41 1.06 -25.35
C SER A 91 27.16 0.77 -26.17
N LYS A 92 26.21 -0.01 -25.60
CA LYS A 92 24.98 -0.47 -26.27
C LYS A 92 23.70 0.05 -25.60
N VAL A 93 23.70 0.12 -24.28
CA VAL A 93 22.50 0.48 -23.50
C VAL A 93 22.82 1.51 -22.43
N SER A 94 21.99 2.56 -22.37
CA SER A 94 22.04 3.54 -21.29
C SER A 94 21.58 2.91 -19.96
N GLU A 95 22.22 3.28 -18.85
CA GLU A 95 21.88 2.79 -17.53
C GLU A 95 20.43 3.08 -17.15
N ARG A 96 19.95 4.32 -17.41
CA ARG A 96 18.60 4.77 -17.08
C ARG A 96 17.55 4.07 -17.94
N TYR A 97 17.83 3.91 -19.24
CA TYR A 97 16.95 3.17 -20.15
C TYR A 97 16.81 1.71 -19.71
N LEU A 98 17.93 1.05 -19.40
CA LEU A 98 17.92 -0.32 -18.89
C LEU A 98 17.20 -0.44 -17.55
N TYR A 99 17.36 0.52 -16.64
CA TYR A 99 16.64 0.58 -15.38
C TYR A 99 15.12 0.52 -15.60
N TYR A 100 14.58 1.33 -16.51
CA TYR A 100 13.15 1.31 -16.82
C TYR A 100 12.71 0.02 -17.50
N ALA A 101 13.54 -0.54 -18.38
CA ALA A 101 13.24 -1.84 -18.99
C ALA A 101 13.15 -2.96 -17.95
N LEU A 102 14.06 -2.99 -16.99
CA LEU A 102 14.10 -3.97 -15.91
C LEU A 102 12.92 -3.84 -14.95
N LYS A 103 12.43 -2.64 -14.67
CA LYS A 103 11.20 -2.42 -13.87
C LYS A 103 9.96 -3.11 -14.44
N ASN A 104 9.93 -3.35 -15.74
CA ASN A 104 8.83 -4.03 -16.42
C ASN A 104 9.03 -5.54 -16.56
N CYS A 105 10.15 -6.08 -16.10
CA CYS A 105 10.39 -7.53 -16.12
C CYS A 105 9.45 -8.26 -15.16
N LYS A 106 8.61 -9.14 -15.71
CA LYS A 106 7.69 -9.95 -14.93
C LYS A 106 8.31 -11.32 -14.68
N PRO A 107 8.08 -11.94 -13.49
CA PRO A 107 8.46 -13.33 -13.28
C PRO A 107 7.71 -14.22 -14.27
N ALA A 108 8.40 -15.24 -14.82
CA ALA A 108 7.71 -16.28 -15.53
C ALA A 108 6.72 -16.95 -14.57
N SER A 109 5.51 -17.27 -15.03
CA SER A 109 4.53 -18.04 -14.28
C SER A 109 5.03 -19.49 -14.15
N SER A 110 6.02 -19.72 -13.29
CA SER A 110 6.38 -21.06 -12.86
C SER A 110 5.33 -21.49 -11.84
N GLY A 111 4.65 -22.62 -12.04
CA GLY A 111 3.59 -23.17 -11.18
C GLY A 111 4.00 -23.48 -9.74
N THR A 112 4.89 -22.70 -9.15
CA THR A 112 5.29 -22.71 -7.75
C THR A 112 4.42 -21.74 -6.97
N SER A 113 4.01 -22.11 -5.77
CA SER A 113 3.16 -21.34 -4.87
C SER A 113 3.73 -19.97 -4.47
N ILE A 114 5.01 -19.69 -4.72
CA ILE A 114 5.66 -18.41 -4.44
C ILE A 114 6.30 -17.88 -5.73
N PRO A 115 5.82 -16.75 -6.28
CA PRO A 115 6.45 -16.12 -7.44
C PRO A 115 7.91 -15.75 -7.15
N GLN A 116 8.79 -16.02 -8.09
CA GLN A 116 10.20 -15.67 -8.00
C GLN A 116 10.71 -15.25 -9.38
N LEU A 117 11.48 -14.17 -9.45
CA LEU A 117 12.23 -13.77 -10.63
C LEU A 117 13.59 -14.48 -10.63
N THR A 118 14.01 -15.00 -11.77
CA THR A 118 15.29 -15.72 -11.90
C THR A 118 16.23 -15.05 -12.92
N VAL A 119 17.51 -15.35 -12.84
CA VAL A 119 18.50 -14.87 -13.84
C VAL A 119 18.12 -15.28 -15.27
N PRO A 120 17.66 -16.53 -15.54
CA PRO A 120 17.15 -16.89 -16.86
C PRO A 120 15.95 -16.06 -17.32
N ASP A 121 15.04 -15.65 -16.40
CA ASP A 121 13.90 -14.80 -16.75
C ASP A 121 14.36 -13.43 -17.20
N ILE A 122 15.30 -12.81 -16.47
CA ILE A 122 15.90 -11.52 -16.87
C ILE A 122 16.58 -11.65 -18.24
N LYS A 123 17.38 -12.68 -18.45
CA LYS A 123 18.11 -12.89 -19.71
C LYS A 123 17.21 -13.05 -20.93
N LYS A 124 16.03 -13.65 -20.76
CA LYS A 124 15.04 -13.90 -21.82
C LYS A 124 14.20 -12.66 -22.15
N ASN A 125 14.07 -11.70 -21.24
CA ASN A 125 13.32 -10.50 -21.51
C ASN A 125 13.93 -9.73 -22.68
N GLU A 126 13.06 -9.17 -23.51
CA GLU A 126 13.44 -8.42 -24.70
C GLU A 126 13.16 -6.93 -24.49
N ILE A 127 14.03 -6.11 -25.01
CA ILE A 127 13.87 -4.65 -25.06
C ILE A 127 13.97 -4.15 -26.50
N GLU A 128 13.29 -3.04 -26.78
CA GLU A 128 13.53 -2.31 -28.01
C GLU A 128 14.89 -1.59 -27.92
N LEU A 129 15.84 -1.98 -28.76
CA LEU A 129 17.16 -1.35 -28.78
C LEU A 129 17.16 -0.19 -29.78
N TYR A 130 17.24 1.04 -29.27
CA TYR A 130 17.42 2.28 -30.01
C TYR A 130 18.88 2.72 -29.96
N SER A 131 19.24 3.79 -30.69
CA SER A 131 20.53 4.44 -30.49
C SER A 131 20.61 5.09 -29.11
N LEU A 132 21.82 5.20 -28.54
CA LEU A 132 22.01 5.77 -27.19
C LEU A 132 21.34 7.14 -27.00
N PRO A 133 21.43 8.11 -27.96
CA PRO A 133 20.73 9.39 -27.81
C PRO A 133 19.18 9.25 -27.73
N VAL A 134 18.61 8.25 -28.40
CA VAL A 134 17.16 8.00 -28.33
C VAL A 134 16.80 7.35 -27.01
N GLN A 135 17.63 6.41 -26.50
CA GLN A 135 17.45 5.80 -25.19
C GLN A 135 17.44 6.86 -24.08
N GLU A 136 18.39 7.80 -24.11
CA GLU A 136 18.44 8.90 -23.13
C GLU A 136 17.19 9.78 -23.19
N LYS A 137 16.73 10.17 -24.39
CA LYS A 137 15.48 10.92 -24.54
C LYS A 137 14.24 10.19 -23.98
N ILE A 138 14.21 8.85 -24.11
CA ILE A 138 13.14 8.04 -23.53
C ILE A 138 13.26 8.05 -22.00
N ALA A 139 14.46 7.84 -21.46
CA ALA A 139 14.72 7.86 -20.03
C ALA A 139 14.37 9.23 -19.42
N ASP A 140 14.75 10.34 -20.05
CA ASP A 140 14.39 11.70 -19.61
C ASP A 140 12.89 11.89 -19.48
N LYS A 141 12.11 11.41 -20.46
CA LYS A 141 10.64 11.50 -20.38
C LYS A 141 10.08 10.66 -19.24
N LEU A 142 10.62 9.46 -19.03
CA LEU A 142 10.19 8.58 -17.94
C LEU A 142 10.56 9.15 -16.57
N ASP A 143 11.75 9.76 -16.42
CA ASP A 143 12.16 10.47 -15.21
C ASP A 143 11.19 11.62 -14.88
N VAL A 144 10.79 12.41 -15.89
CA VAL A 144 9.79 13.47 -15.70
C VAL A 144 8.45 12.91 -15.23
N VAL A 145 7.97 11.81 -15.82
CA VAL A 145 6.71 11.17 -15.42
C VAL A 145 6.78 10.64 -13.99
N VAL A 146 7.87 9.94 -13.62
CA VAL A 146 8.08 9.43 -12.26
C VAL A 146 8.12 10.58 -11.26
N ARG A 147 8.82 11.68 -11.59
CA ARG A 147 8.85 12.88 -10.76
C ARG A 147 7.47 13.51 -10.58
N ILE A 148 6.68 13.61 -11.64
CA ILE A 148 5.30 14.13 -11.57
C ILE A 148 4.45 13.25 -10.66
N ILE A 149 4.53 11.91 -10.78
CA ILE A 149 3.80 10.98 -9.93
C ILE A 149 4.18 11.19 -8.45
N ALA A 150 5.48 11.27 -8.15
CA ALA A 150 5.96 11.49 -6.78
C ALA A 150 5.49 12.84 -6.22
N LEU A 151 5.54 13.92 -7.00
CA LEU A 151 5.06 15.25 -6.60
C LEU A 151 3.54 15.24 -6.35
N ARG A 152 2.75 14.55 -7.18
CA ARG A 152 1.30 14.42 -6.98
C ARG A 152 0.96 13.61 -5.74
N GLN A 153 1.68 12.54 -5.46
CA GLN A 153 1.51 11.79 -4.21
C GLN A 153 1.80 12.66 -2.99
N GLN A 154 2.88 13.45 -3.04
CA GLN A 154 3.22 14.39 -1.97
C GLN A 154 2.17 15.50 -1.81
N GLU A 155 1.64 16.03 -2.91
CA GLU A 155 0.56 17.02 -2.90
C GLU A 155 -0.70 16.47 -2.24
N LEU A 156 -1.13 15.26 -2.62
CA LEU A 156 -2.28 14.58 -2.00
C LEU A 156 -2.08 14.40 -0.50
N GLN A 157 -0.90 13.94 -0.07
CA GLN A 157 -0.60 13.78 1.35
C GLN A 157 -0.68 15.12 2.10
N ARG A 158 -0.16 16.21 1.52
CA ARG A 158 -0.25 17.55 2.13
C ARG A 158 -1.69 18.06 2.24
N LEU A 159 -2.53 17.76 1.24
CA LEU A 159 -3.96 18.09 1.29
C LEU A 159 -4.68 17.32 2.40
N ASP A 160 -4.40 16.05 2.57
CA ASP A 160 -4.94 15.24 3.67
C ASP A 160 -4.50 15.78 5.03
N ASP A 161 -3.24 16.17 5.17
CA ASP A 161 -2.71 16.75 6.40
C ASP A 161 -3.33 18.14 6.69
N LEU A 162 -3.57 18.94 5.64
CA LEU A 162 -4.26 20.22 5.76
C LEU A 162 -5.71 20.07 6.23
N VAL A 163 -6.46 19.10 5.67
CA VAL A 163 -7.84 18.80 6.10
C VAL A 163 -7.86 18.43 7.59
N LYS A 164 -6.94 17.58 8.04
CA LYS A 164 -6.83 17.18 9.46
C LYS A 164 -6.48 18.37 10.36
N ALA A 165 -5.50 19.19 9.94
CA ALA A 165 -5.12 20.39 10.70
C ALA A 165 -6.28 21.39 10.78
N ARG A 166 -7.00 21.59 9.69
CA ARG A 166 -8.16 22.49 9.65
C ARG A 166 -9.32 22.00 10.51
N PHE A 167 -9.52 20.67 10.58
CA PHE A 167 -10.50 20.09 11.49
C PHE A 167 -10.18 20.46 12.95
N VAL A 168 -8.94 20.27 13.39
CA VAL A 168 -8.51 20.61 14.76
C VAL A 168 -8.56 22.11 15.02
N GLU A 169 -8.23 22.93 14.05
CA GLU A 169 -8.33 24.40 14.16
C GLU A 169 -9.78 24.86 14.36
N LEU A 170 -10.73 24.30 13.61
CA LEU A 170 -12.14 24.70 13.66
C LEU A 170 -12.87 24.14 14.89
N PHE A 171 -12.60 22.90 15.27
CA PHE A 171 -13.37 22.20 16.29
C PHE A 171 -12.60 21.98 17.60
N GLY A 172 -11.30 22.28 17.62
CA GLY A 172 -10.43 22.03 18.77
C GLY A 172 -10.05 20.55 18.91
N ASN A 173 -9.33 20.25 19.98
CA ASN A 173 -9.05 18.85 20.34
C ASN A 173 -10.32 18.20 20.88
N PRO A 174 -10.82 17.10 20.26
CA PRO A 174 -12.12 16.51 20.63
C PRO A 174 -12.12 15.85 22.01
N ILE A 175 -10.96 15.61 22.61
CA ILE A 175 -10.84 14.99 23.95
C ILE A 175 -10.90 16.05 25.04
N SER A 176 -10.08 17.10 24.92
CA SER A 176 -10.06 18.21 25.91
C SER A 176 -11.19 19.22 25.72
N ASN A 177 -11.83 19.20 24.54
CA ASN A 177 -12.97 20.02 24.15
C ASN A 177 -12.80 21.51 24.58
N PRO A 178 -11.75 22.20 24.15
CA PRO A 178 -11.48 23.59 24.56
C PRO A 178 -12.53 24.56 24.06
N MET A 179 -13.25 24.21 22.99
CA MET A 179 -14.34 25.00 22.40
C MET A 179 -15.68 24.82 23.15
N LYS A 180 -15.75 23.88 24.10
CA LYS A 180 -16.93 23.59 24.91
C LYS A 180 -18.15 23.18 24.07
N TRP A 181 -17.94 22.41 22.98
CA TRP A 181 -19.01 21.80 22.21
C TRP A 181 -19.83 20.86 23.09
N ASP A 182 -21.11 20.73 22.79
CA ASP A 182 -21.97 19.76 23.46
C ASP A 182 -21.40 18.34 23.25
N THR A 183 -21.60 17.49 24.25
CA THR A 183 -21.06 16.13 24.26
C THR A 183 -22.18 15.13 24.48
N TYR A 184 -22.31 14.18 23.56
CA TYR A 184 -23.33 13.12 23.60
C TYR A 184 -22.68 11.74 23.56
N GLN A 185 -23.42 10.71 23.96
CA GLN A 185 -23.05 9.36 23.58
C GLN A 185 -23.28 9.17 22.07
N LEU A 186 -22.43 8.42 21.40
CA LEU A 186 -22.55 8.28 19.95
C LEU A 186 -23.92 7.70 19.53
N GLU A 187 -24.50 6.79 20.34
CA GLU A 187 -25.84 6.24 20.08
C GLU A 187 -26.94 7.30 20.10
N GLU A 188 -26.77 8.42 20.81
CA GLU A 188 -27.71 9.55 20.80
C GLU A 188 -27.59 10.41 19.54
N CYS A 189 -26.49 10.25 18.79
CA CYS A 189 -26.20 10.95 17.54
C CYS A 189 -26.47 10.12 16.29
N LEU A 190 -26.92 8.88 16.46
CA LEU A 190 -27.22 7.96 15.38
C LEU A 190 -28.72 7.59 15.39
N GLU A 191 -29.30 7.47 14.20
CA GLU A 191 -30.60 6.81 14.04
C GLU A 191 -30.49 5.30 14.25
N ARG A 192 -29.43 4.70 13.66
CA ARG A 192 -29.17 3.27 13.73
C ARG A 192 -27.75 2.91 13.31
N ILE A 193 -27.36 1.68 13.62
CA ILE A 193 -26.12 1.06 13.14
C ILE A 193 -26.50 -0.22 12.37
N ASP A 194 -26.26 -0.23 11.06
CA ASP A 194 -26.56 -1.40 10.22
C ASP A 194 -25.35 -2.36 10.16
N ASN A 195 -25.64 -3.65 9.98
CA ASN A 195 -24.62 -4.67 9.77
C ASN A 195 -24.53 -5.00 8.29
N GLY A 196 -23.33 -5.20 7.80
CA GLY A 196 -23.12 -5.86 6.52
C GLY A 196 -23.36 -7.37 6.56
N LYS A 197 -23.22 -8.01 5.43
CA LYS A 197 -23.36 -9.47 5.27
C LYS A 197 -22.19 -10.02 4.48
N SER A 198 -21.75 -11.22 4.82
CA SER A 198 -20.65 -11.91 4.14
C SER A 198 -21.13 -13.21 3.52
N PHE A 199 -20.70 -13.46 2.31
CA PHE A 199 -20.99 -14.67 1.53
C PHE A 199 -19.69 -15.22 0.91
N ILE A 200 -19.76 -16.40 0.34
CA ILE A 200 -18.65 -16.97 -0.42
C ILE A 200 -18.49 -16.17 -1.70
N CYS A 201 -17.30 -15.65 -1.94
CA CYS A 201 -16.96 -14.81 -3.07
C CYS A 201 -15.84 -15.42 -3.91
N ALA A 202 -15.73 -14.99 -5.17
CA ALA A 202 -14.58 -15.28 -6.00
C ALA A 202 -13.32 -14.57 -5.46
N ASP A 203 -12.14 -15.12 -5.78
CA ASP A 203 -10.86 -14.50 -5.41
C ASP A 203 -10.43 -13.35 -6.35
N LYS A 204 -11.36 -12.81 -7.09
CA LYS A 204 -11.14 -11.70 -8.04
C LYS A 204 -12.19 -10.60 -7.83
N PRO A 205 -11.87 -9.35 -8.16
CA PRO A 205 -12.84 -8.27 -8.21
C PRO A 205 -13.96 -8.57 -9.19
N ARG A 206 -15.10 -7.92 -9.01
CA ARG A 206 -16.22 -8.01 -9.96
C ARG A 206 -15.85 -7.46 -11.34
N ALA A 207 -16.56 -7.89 -12.36
CA ALA A 207 -16.51 -7.33 -13.71
C ALA A 207 -17.77 -6.46 -13.94
N GLY A 208 -17.57 -5.21 -14.39
CA GLY A 208 -18.67 -4.28 -14.56
C GLY A 208 -19.48 -4.06 -13.28
N ASP A 209 -20.81 -3.99 -13.39
CA ASP A 209 -21.72 -3.74 -12.27
C ASP A 209 -22.38 -5.01 -11.70
N THR A 210 -21.72 -6.16 -11.82
CA THR A 210 -22.21 -7.38 -11.17
C THR A 210 -22.15 -7.25 -9.65
N PRO A 211 -23.06 -7.95 -8.89
CA PRO A 211 -23.06 -7.91 -7.44
C PRO A 211 -21.71 -8.33 -6.83
N ALA A 212 -21.28 -7.57 -5.82
CA ALA A 212 -20.01 -7.84 -5.14
C ALA A 212 -20.06 -7.42 -3.67
N ILE A 213 -19.13 -7.97 -2.87
CA ILE A 213 -18.92 -7.58 -1.47
C ILE A 213 -17.60 -6.81 -1.36
N LEU A 214 -17.64 -5.69 -0.66
CA LEU A 214 -16.46 -4.92 -0.32
C LEU A 214 -15.50 -5.77 0.55
N LYS A 215 -14.21 -5.64 0.30
CA LYS A 215 -13.20 -6.10 1.24
C LYS A 215 -13.11 -5.13 2.42
N LEU A 216 -12.53 -5.58 3.51
CA LEU A 216 -12.26 -4.71 4.65
C LEU A 216 -11.39 -3.51 4.26
N SER A 217 -10.43 -3.69 3.34
CA SER A 217 -9.56 -2.65 2.80
C SER A 217 -10.30 -1.50 2.09
N ALA A 218 -11.57 -1.71 1.72
CA ALA A 218 -12.41 -0.67 1.12
C ALA A 218 -12.72 0.51 2.09
N ALA A 219 -12.59 0.32 3.41
CA ALA A 219 -12.88 1.33 4.42
C ALA A 219 -11.79 1.46 5.51
N THR A 220 -10.67 0.74 5.39
CA THR A 220 -9.66 0.63 6.46
C THR A 220 -8.77 1.86 6.60
N TYR A 221 -8.55 2.61 5.52
CA TYR A 221 -7.52 3.66 5.50
C TYR A 221 -8.07 5.08 5.61
N GLY A 222 -9.33 5.21 6.02
CA GLY A 222 -9.98 6.51 6.22
C GLY A 222 -10.66 7.06 4.97
N ASP A 223 -10.46 6.43 3.82
CA ASP A 223 -11.07 6.71 2.51
C ASP A 223 -11.90 5.53 2.02
N TYR A 224 -12.89 5.79 1.16
CA TYR A 224 -13.70 4.76 0.54
C TYR A 224 -13.09 4.31 -0.80
N ARG A 225 -12.88 2.99 -0.96
CA ARG A 225 -12.25 2.37 -2.13
C ARG A 225 -13.16 1.32 -2.76
N PRO A 226 -14.06 1.69 -3.69
CA PRO A 226 -15.02 0.76 -4.29
C PRO A 226 -14.37 -0.37 -5.09
N ASN A 227 -13.15 -0.19 -5.59
CA ASN A 227 -12.41 -1.21 -6.33
C ASN A 227 -11.89 -2.36 -5.43
N GLU A 228 -11.83 -2.14 -4.10
CA GLU A 228 -11.51 -3.16 -3.12
C GLU A 228 -12.75 -4.02 -2.83
N ASN A 229 -13.07 -4.93 -3.77
CA ASN A 229 -14.24 -5.80 -3.70
C ASN A 229 -13.92 -7.22 -4.18
N LYS A 230 -14.83 -8.14 -3.94
CA LYS A 230 -14.84 -9.52 -4.45
C LYS A 230 -16.20 -9.82 -5.09
N ALA A 231 -16.21 -10.36 -6.30
CA ALA A 231 -17.43 -10.76 -6.98
C ALA A 231 -18.19 -11.83 -6.19
N LEU A 232 -19.52 -11.73 -6.09
CA LEU A 232 -20.35 -12.82 -5.59
C LEU A 232 -20.26 -14.01 -6.56
N LEU A 233 -20.20 -15.22 -6.01
CA LEU A 233 -20.30 -16.45 -6.83
C LEU A 233 -21.75 -16.70 -7.29
N ASP A 234 -22.71 -16.32 -6.46
CA ASP A 234 -24.14 -16.41 -6.73
C ASP A 234 -24.76 -15.02 -6.58
N GLU A 235 -25.15 -14.42 -7.69
CA GLU A 235 -25.70 -13.07 -7.72
C GLU A 235 -27.06 -12.96 -7.00
N SER A 236 -27.79 -14.07 -6.84
CA SER A 236 -29.07 -14.11 -6.11
C SER A 236 -28.91 -13.84 -4.60
N LEU A 237 -27.67 -13.93 -4.07
CA LEU A 237 -27.34 -13.61 -2.69
C LEU A 237 -27.17 -12.12 -2.43
N PHE A 238 -27.39 -11.28 -3.44
CA PHE A 238 -27.38 -9.84 -3.26
C PHE A 238 -28.46 -9.38 -2.29
N VAL A 239 -28.07 -8.59 -1.30
CA VAL A 239 -28.96 -8.07 -0.26
C VAL A 239 -28.99 -6.56 -0.32
N GLU A 240 -30.07 -6.00 -0.82
CA GLU A 240 -30.26 -4.57 -1.03
C GLU A 240 -30.03 -3.73 0.24
N SER A 241 -30.47 -4.21 1.42
CA SER A 241 -30.25 -3.50 2.70
C SER A 241 -28.78 -3.39 3.12
N ALA A 242 -27.91 -4.20 2.52
CA ALA A 242 -26.46 -4.15 2.73
C ALA A 242 -25.72 -3.38 1.60
N GLU A 243 -26.45 -2.96 0.56
CA GLU A 243 -25.85 -2.16 -0.52
C GLU A 243 -25.36 -0.82 0.00
N VAL A 244 -24.20 -0.41 -0.48
CA VAL A 244 -23.56 0.86 -0.14
C VAL A 244 -24.01 1.96 -1.10
N HIS A 245 -24.37 3.11 -0.54
CA HIS A 245 -24.83 4.29 -1.28
C HIS A 245 -23.99 5.52 -0.99
N ALA A 246 -24.04 6.48 -1.89
CA ALA A 246 -23.44 7.81 -1.63
C ALA A 246 -24.10 8.43 -0.38
N GLY A 247 -23.28 8.99 0.50
CA GLY A 247 -23.70 9.51 1.81
C GLY A 247 -23.49 8.55 2.98
N ASP A 248 -23.25 7.25 2.72
CA ASP A 248 -23.00 6.28 3.77
C ASP A 248 -21.71 6.58 4.55
N LEU A 249 -21.76 6.38 5.86
CA LEU A 249 -20.60 6.38 6.74
C LEU A 249 -20.29 4.93 7.17
N LEU A 250 -19.22 4.40 6.61
CA LEU A 250 -18.77 3.03 6.90
C LEU A 250 -17.76 3.02 8.04
N PHE A 251 -17.86 2.01 8.93
CA PHE A 251 -17.00 1.86 10.11
C PHE A 251 -16.46 0.44 10.20
N THR A 252 -15.15 0.27 10.27
CA THR A 252 -14.50 -1.04 10.35
C THR A 252 -14.59 -1.61 11.77
N ARG A 253 -15.56 -2.51 12.02
CA ARG A 253 -15.77 -3.11 13.35
C ARG A 253 -14.74 -4.16 13.75
N LYS A 254 -14.09 -4.81 12.77
CA LYS A 254 -13.03 -5.81 12.99
C LYS A 254 -11.83 -5.48 12.13
N ASN A 255 -10.65 -5.41 12.75
CA ASN A 255 -9.37 -5.23 12.07
C ASN A 255 -8.21 -5.52 13.04
N THR A 256 -6.96 -5.28 12.62
CA THR A 256 -5.82 -5.24 13.54
C THR A 256 -6.02 -4.15 14.60
N PRO A 257 -5.37 -4.24 15.76
CA PRO A 257 -5.52 -3.24 16.83
C PRO A 257 -5.28 -1.79 16.37
N GLU A 258 -4.36 -1.57 15.44
CA GLU A 258 -4.00 -0.24 14.94
C GLU A 258 -5.07 0.32 13.99
N LEU A 259 -5.76 -0.54 13.24
CA LEU A 259 -6.67 -0.18 12.16
C LEU A 259 -8.15 -0.35 12.52
N VAL A 260 -8.49 -1.05 13.61
CA VAL A 260 -9.88 -1.23 14.02
C VAL A 260 -10.56 0.11 14.30
N GLY A 261 -11.81 0.24 13.87
CA GLY A 261 -12.61 1.44 14.11
C GLY A 261 -12.22 2.64 13.24
N THR A 262 -11.59 2.44 12.09
CA THR A 262 -11.49 3.48 11.06
C THR A 262 -12.83 3.66 10.37
N ALA A 263 -13.11 4.89 9.91
CA ALA A 263 -14.32 5.21 9.18
C ALA A 263 -13.99 5.69 7.76
N ALA A 264 -14.89 5.45 6.82
CA ALA A 264 -14.83 5.95 5.46
C ALA A 264 -16.17 6.52 5.03
N TYR A 265 -16.16 7.75 4.51
CA TYR A 265 -17.35 8.38 3.96
C TYR A 265 -17.47 8.10 2.47
N VAL A 266 -18.64 7.66 2.03
CA VAL A 266 -18.93 7.29 0.65
C VAL A 266 -19.42 8.51 -0.12
N GLN A 267 -18.53 9.16 -0.87
CA GLN A 267 -18.92 10.28 -1.74
C GLN A 267 -19.65 9.80 -2.99
N ASN A 268 -19.10 8.78 -3.65
CA ASN A 268 -19.65 8.13 -4.82
C ASN A 268 -19.36 6.63 -4.76
N THR A 269 -20.26 5.82 -5.29
CA THR A 269 -20.08 4.38 -5.39
C THR A 269 -20.79 3.84 -6.63
N PRO A 270 -20.20 2.85 -7.33
CA PRO A 270 -20.93 2.07 -8.33
C PRO A 270 -22.03 1.24 -7.64
N PRO A 271 -23.12 0.90 -8.34
CA PRO A 271 -24.21 0.12 -7.78
C PRO A 271 -23.78 -1.31 -7.43
N LYS A 272 -24.62 -2.00 -6.67
CA LYS A 272 -24.49 -3.42 -6.31
C LYS A 272 -23.20 -3.79 -5.57
N LEU A 273 -22.68 -2.89 -4.75
CA LEU A 273 -21.61 -3.16 -3.79
C LEU A 273 -22.18 -3.29 -2.37
N MET A 274 -21.98 -4.44 -1.73
CA MET A 274 -22.46 -4.70 -0.38
C MET A 274 -21.35 -4.56 0.67
N MET A 275 -21.75 -4.14 1.87
CA MET A 275 -20.88 -4.18 3.05
C MET A 275 -20.70 -5.63 3.52
N PRO A 276 -19.46 -6.07 3.90
CA PRO A 276 -19.24 -7.31 4.64
C PRO A 276 -19.68 -7.16 6.11
N ASP A 277 -19.82 -8.27 6.82
CA ASP A 277 -20.10 -8.30 8.27
C ASP A 277 -18.98 -7.67 9.15
N LEU A 278 -17.84 -7.37 8.54
CA LEU A 278 -16.70 -6.70 9.17
C LEU A 278 -16.83 -5.17 9.21
N ILE A 279 -17.86 -4.62 8.55
CA ILE A 279 -18.12 -3.19 8.44
C ILE A 279 -19.53 -2.89 8.94
N PHE A 280 -19.67 -1.83 9.75
CA PHE A 280 -20.94 -1.20 10.07
C PHE A 280 -21.21 -0.02 9.15
N ARG A 281 -22.50 0.27 8.89
CA ARG A 281 -22.96 1.57 8.44
C ARG A 281 -23.46 2.33 9.65
N LEU A 282 -22.90 3.49 9.91
CA LEU A 282 -23.39 4.43 10.91
C LEU A 282 -24.34 5.40 10.21
N VAL A 283 -25.57 5.48 10.65
CA VAL A 283 -26.57 6.41 10.11
C VAL A 283 -26.75 7.55 11.10
N PRO A 284 -26.11 8.73 10.88
CA PRO A 284 -26.24 9.86 11.76
C PRO A 284 -27.67 10.42 11.74
N ASN A 285 -28.10 10.99 12.88
CA ASN A 285 -29.30 11.77 12.96
C ASN A 285 -29.00 13.28 12.82
N GLU A 286 -29.97 14.13 13.11
CA GLU A 286 -29.88 15.59 12.99
C GLU A 286 -28.83 16.26 13.90
N LYS A 287 -28.36 15.58 14.96
CA LYS A 287 -27.37 16.12 15.91
C LYS A 287 -25.95 16.15 15.34
N VAL A 288 -25.62 15.29 14.38
CA VAL A 288 -24.25 15.22 13.84
C VAL A 288 -24.24 14.97 12.33
N ASN A 289 -23.36 15.69 11.65
CA ASN A 289 -23.15 15.48 10.20
C ASN A 289 -22.22 14.27 9.96
N ALA A 290 -22.54 13.45 8.94
CA ALA A 290 -21.76 12.27 8.60
C ALA A 290 -20.29 12.58 8.27
N VAL A 291 -20.01 13.68 7.56
CA VAL A 291 -18.65 14.08 7.20
C VAL A 291 -17.88 14.54 8.43
N PHE A 292 -18.54 15.27 9.35
CA PHE A 292 -17.92 15.63 10.63
C PHE A 292 -17.57 14.38 11.45
N LEU A 293 -18.52 13.46 11.60
CA LEU A 293 -18.30 12.22 12.35
C LEU A 293 -17.20 11.35 11.72
N TRP A 294 -17.12 11.32 10.39
CA TRP A 294 -16.02 10.68 9.67
C TRP A 294 -14.66 11.27 10.04
N GLN A 295 -14.53 12.60 10.02
CA GLN A 295 -13.28 13.29 10.39
C GLN A 295 -12.94 13.08 11.87
N LEU A 296 -13.93 13.18 12.76
CA LEU A 296 -13.76 12.96 14.20
C LEU A 296 -13.24 11.56 14.50
N ILE A 297 -13.86 10.51 13.95
CA ILE A 297 -13.48 9.10 14.17
C ILE A 297 -12.02 8.84 13.71
N ASN A 298 -11.61 9.48 12.61
CA ASN A 298 -10.25 9.30 12.05
C ASN A 298 -9.24 10.31 12.62
N CYS A 299 -9.67 11.30 13.40
CA CYS A 299 -8.78 12.28 14.02
C CYS A 299 -7.77 11.58 14.93
N LYS A 300 -6.50 11.95 14.82
CA LYS A 300 -5.39 11.32 15.57
C LYS A 300 -5.63 11.33 17.08
N GLU A 301 -6.19 12.41 17.60
CA GLU A 301 -6.50 12.61 19.01
C GLU A 301 -7.64 11.71 19.49
N PHE A 302 -8.58 11.36 18.59
CA PHE A 302 -9.75 10.53 18.93
C PHE A 302 -9.52 9.03 18.71
N ARG A 303 -8.56 8.64 17.88
CA ARG A 303 -8.22 7.23 17.61
C ARG A 303 -7.98 6.39 18.89
N PRO A 304 -7.26 6.88 19.93
CA PRO A 304 -7.08 6.13 21.17
C PRO A 304 -8.41 5.78 21.87
N VAL A 305 -9.44 6.65 21.82
CA VAL A 305 -10.77 6.39 22.39
C VAL A 305 -11.43 5.22 21.67
N ILE A 306 -11.38 5.21 20.33
CA ILE A 306 -11.93 4.13 19.51
C ILE A 306 -11.19 2.81 19.77
N GLN A 307 -9.87 2.85 19.86
CA GLN A 307 -9.04 1.66 20.11
C GLN A 307 -9.29 1.08 21.50
N ALA A 308 -9.50 1.92 22.52
CA ALA A 308 -9.73 1.51 23.90
C ALA A 308 -11.03 0.69 24.09
N ILE A 309 -12.04 0.90 23.26
CA ILE A 309 -13.29 0.13 23.31
C ILE A 309 -13.22 -1.18 22.52
N SER A 310 -12.11 -1.43 21.82
CA SER A 310 -11.92 -2.68 21.09
C SER A 310 -11.67 -3.84 22.06
N GLY A 311 -12.17 -5.00 21.73
CA GLY A 311 -11.95 -6.23 22.47
C GLY A 311 -11.54 -7.35 21.53
N GLY A 312 -10.86 -8.37 22.04
CA GLY A 312 -10.47 -9.56 21.30
C GLY A 312 -9.40 -10.33 22.06
N SER A 313 -9.50 -11.64 22.09
CA SER A 313 -8.54 -12.54 22.73
C SER A 313 -7.32 -12.83 21.85
N ALA A 314 -7.41 -12.56 20.55
CA ALA A 314 -6.34 -12.77 19.61
C ALA A 314 -5.57 -11.48 19.36
N LYS A 315 -4.23 -11.50 19.51
CA LYS A 315 -3.35 -10.37 19.20
C LYS A 315 -3.44 -9.87 17.74
N SER A 316 -4.03 -10.66 16.85
CA SER A 316 -4.11 -10.37 15.42
C SER A 316 -5.39 -9.68 14.97
N MET A 317 -6.47 -9.69 15.77
CA MET A 317 -7.75 -9.10 15.35
C MET A 317 -8.55 -8.59 16.54
N SER A 318 -8.82 -7.29 16.52
CA SER A 318 -9.69 -6.57 17.45
C SER A 318 -11.11 -6.45 16.91
N ASN A 319 -12.10 -6.35 17.79
CA ASN A 319 -13.51 -6.21 17.43
C ASN A 319 -14.18 -5.16 18.31
N ILE A 320 -15.04 -4.35 17.71
CA ILE A 320 -15.87 -3.35 18.39
C ILE A 320 -17.34 -3.75 18.21
N SER A 321 -18.06 -3.91 19.32
CA SER A 321 -19.51 -4.14 19.31
C SER A 321 -20.28 -2.83 19.16
N LYS A 322 -21.52 -2.91 18.67
CA LYS A 322 -22.43 -1.76 18.59
C LYS A 322 -22.63 -1.08 19.95
N GLU A 323 -22.80 -1.88 21.00
CA GLU A 323 -23.00 -1.38 22.35
C GLU A 323 -21.80 -0.58 22.85
N ARG A 324 -20.57 -1.08 22.67
CA ARG A 324 -19.36 -0.36 23.07
C ARG A 324 -19.17 0.91 22.25
N LEU A 325 -19.43 0.84 20.94
CA LEU A 325 -19.33 1.98 20.04
C LEU A 325 -20.35 3.06 20.42
N GLY A 326 -21.59 2.67 20.72
CA GLY A 326 -22.66 3.61 21.10
C GLY A 326 -22.35 4.43 22.36
N LYS A 327 -21.60 3.85 23.30
CA LYS A 327 -21.27 4.49 24.59
C LYS A 327 -20.09 5.47 24.55
N ILE A 328 -19.36 5.59 23.44
CA ILE A 328 -18.29 6.60 23.36
C ILE A 328 -18.89 8.00 23.35
N LYS A 329 -18.19 8.94 23.99
CA LYS A 329 -18.57 10.35 23.97
C LYS A 329 -17.99 11.02 22.74
N VAL A 330 -18.84 11.77 22.03
CA VAL A 330 -18.49 12.57 20.86
C VAL A 330 -18.90 14.01 21.07
N ILE A 331 -18.14 14.94 20.53
CA ILE A 331 -18.53 16.36 20.43
C ILE A 331 -19.48 16.53 19.24
N CYS A 332 -20.47 17.40 19.35
CA CYS A 332 -21.42 17.72 18.28
C CYS A 332 -21.69 19.21 18.21
#